data_c66475d3cfd9893facfe282072d1feff
#
_entry.id   c66475d3cfd9893facfe282072d1feff
#
_cell.length_a   1.000
_cell.length_b   1.000
_cell.length_c   1.000
_cell.angle_alpha   90.00
_cell.angle_beta   90.00
_cell.angle_gamma   90.00
#
_symmetry.space_group_name_H-M   'P 1'
#
loop_
_entity.id
_entity.type
_entity.pdbx_description
1 polymer ?
#
loop_
_entity_poly.entity_id
_entity_poly.type
_entity_poly.pdbx_seq_one_letter_code
_entity_poly.pdbx_strand_id
1 'polypeptide(L)'
;AASDVYKRQDKDYAVSFAVPLDTPGLFMIIGRQSCDTRKLEGTTLDVGNAEFGGVEALTIFDDVFVPNDRIFLCGEHEFAGMLVERFAGYHRQSYGGCKVGVGDVLIGAAAVAADYNGAAKASHIKDKLIEMTHLNETLYCCGIACSAEGHKTESGNYIIDLLLANVCKQNVTRFPYEIVRLAEDIAGGLMVTAPSEKDLRDEKIGPYIDKYLRGVATVTTENRMKILRLIENLALGTAAVGYRTESMHGAGSCLLY
;
A
#
# COMPACT_ATOMS: atom_id res chain seq x y z
N ALA A 1 15.40 -12.82 -1.04
CA ALA A 1 16.58 -13.61 -0.66
C ALA A 1 16.45 -15.10 -0.95
N ALA A 2 15.23 -15.64 -1.09
CA ALA A 2 15.05 -17.07 -1.39
C ALA A 2 15.26 -17.45 -2.88
N SER A 3 15.47 -16.49 -3.75
CA SER A 3 15.58 -16.72 -5.21
C SER A 3 16.85 -17.43 -5.67
N ASP A 4 17.85 -17.56 -4.81
CA ASP A 4 19.15 -18.12 -5.18
C ASP A 4 19.40 -19.54 -4.65
N VAL A 5 18.45 -20.12 -3.90
CA VAL A 5 18.59 -21.42 -3.23
C VAL A 5 18.09 -22.55 -4.13
N TYR A 6 18.65 -22.68 -5.34
CA TYR A 6 18.27 -23.74 -6.28
C TYR A 6 19.33 -24.83 -6.45
N LYS A 7 20.49 -24.67 -5.79
CA LYS A 7 21.60 -25.57 -5.97
C LYS A 7 21.79 -26.46 -4.74
N ARG A 8 22.19 -27.70 -4.96
CA ARG A 8 22.46 -28.66 -3.88
C ARG A 8 23.43 -28.15 -2.82
N GLN A 9 24.37 -27.28 -3.20
CA GLN A 9 25.32 -26.65 -2.27
C GLN A 9 24.67 -25.67 -1.30
N ASP A 10 23.46 -25.19 -1.60
CA ASP A 10 22.75 -24.18 -0.82
C ASP A 10 21.65 -24.79 0.06
N LYS A 11 21.61 -26.11 0.21
CA LYS A 11 20.58 -26.86 0.96
C LYS A 11 20.39 -26.35 2.40
N ASP A 12 21.48 -25.91 3.04
CA ASP A 12 21.44 -25.42 4.43
C ASP A 12 20.71 -24.08 4.56
N TYR A 13 20.48 -23.38 3.45
CA TYR A 13 19.67 -22.14 3.37
C TYR A 13 18.24 -22.39 2.90
N ALA A 14 17.92 -23.62 2.49
CA ALA A 14 16.57 -24.01 2.07
C ALA A 14 15.70 -24.27 3.31
N VAL A 15 15.26 -23.20 3.98
CA VAL A 15 14.47 -23.27 5.20
C VAL A 15 13.17 -22.49 5.06
N SER A 16 12.09 -23.06 5.62
CA SER A 16 10.80 -22.38 5.77
C SER A 16 10.18 -22.78 7.09
N PHE A 17 9.77 -21.81 7.90
CA PHE A 17 9.27 -22.05 9.24
C PHE A 17 8.34 -20.92 9.71
N ALA A 18 7.66 -21.15 10.83
CA ALA A 18 6.87 -20.14 11.52
C ALA A 18 7.34 -20.01 12.98
N VAL A 19 7.48 -18.78 13.45
CA VAL A 19 7.79 -18.48 14.85
C VAL A 19 6.92 -17.32 15.34
N PRO A 20 6.55 -17.25 16.62
CA PRO A 20 5.94 -16.06 17.21
C PRO A 20 6.85 -14.84 17.11
N LEU A 21 6.27 -13.65 17.03
CA LEU A 21 7.03 -12.40 16.92
C LEU A 21 7.85 -12.06 18.17
N ASP A 22 7.49 -12.63 19.31
CA ASP A 22 8.16 -12.49 20.60
C ASP A 22 9.18 -13.60 20.87
N THR A 23 9.55 -14.38 19.86
CA THR A 23 10.55 -15.45 19.99
C THR A 23 11.91 -14.85 20.38
N PRO A 24 12.58 -15.41 21.43
CA PRO A 24 13.92 -14.98 21.80
C PRO A 24 14.90 -15.07 20.63
N GLY A 25 15.72 -14.04 20.42
CA GLY A 25 16.66 -13.96 19.30
C GLY A 25 16.05 -13.38 18.00
N LEU A 26 14.75 -13.13 17.97
CA LEU A 26 14.12 -12.44 16.85
C LEU A 26 14.11 -10.92 17.09
N PHE A 27 14.73 -10.17 16.18
CA PHE A 27 14.79 -8.71 16.24
C PHE A 27 14.20 -8.08 15.00
N MET A 28 13.50 -6.95 15.16
CA MET A 28 12.99 -6.14 14.08
C MET A 28 13.52 -4.71 14.19
N ILE A 29 14.26 -4.28 13.19
CA ILE A 29 14.70 -2.89 13.08
C ILE A 29 13.71 -2.18 12.18
N ILE A 30 12.89 -1.31 12.79
CA ILE A 30 11.82 -0.59 12.11
C ILE A 30 12.41 0.39 11.08
N GLY A 31 11.89 0.34 9.87
CA GLY A 31 12.26 1.25 8.79
C GLY A 31 11.93 2.72 9.13
N ARG A 32 12.78 3.64 8.71
CA ARG A 32 12.63 5.07 9.02
C ARG A 32 11.28 5.64 8.55
N GLN A 33 10.78 5.22 7.40
CA GLN A 33 9.49 5.69 6.88
C GLN A 33 8.31 5.31 7.79
N SER A 34 8.39 4.16 8.46
CA SER A 34 7.37 3.72 9.42
C SER A 34 7.38 4.53 10.73
N CYS A 35 8.42 5.34 10.95
CA CYS A 35 8.56 6.22 12.11
C CYS A 35 8.13 7.66 11.80
N ASP A 36 7.25 7.88 10.86
CA ASP A 36 6.75 9.20 10.47
C ASP A 36 6.12 9.93 11.66
N THR A 37 6.49 11.20 11.83
CA THR A 37 6.05 12.03 12.95
C THR A 37 4.72 12.74 12.72
N ARG A 38 4.10 12.66 11.53
CA ARG A 38 2.80 13.27 11.24
C ARG A 38 1.73 12.85 12.22
N LYS A 39 1.77 11.61 12.73
CA LYS A 39 0.88 11.11 13.78
C LYS A 39 0.89 11.95 15.08
N LEU A 40 1.90 12.80 15.28
CA LEU A 40 2.01 13.68 16.45
C LEU A 40 1.34 15.04 16.25
N GLU A 41 0.86 15.36 15.05
CA GLU A 41 0.24 16.64 14.73
C GLU A 41 -1.13 16.84 15.37
N GLY A 42 -1.91 15.78 15.48
CA GLY A 42 -3.24 15.79 16.04
C GLY A 42 -4.02 14.54 15.66
N THR A 43 -5.23 14.42 16.20
CA THR A 43 -6.05 13.21 16.03
C THR A 43 -7.43 13.48 15.43
N THR A 44 -7.84 14.73 15.28
CA THR A 44 -9.19 15.07 14.81
C THR A 44 -9.24 15.44 13.33
N LEU A 45 -8.18 16.02 12.80
CA LEU A 45 -8.05 16.34 11.37
C LEU A 45 -7.24 15.28 10.61
N ASP A 46 -6.22 14.74 11.24
CA ASP A 46 -5.25 13.85 10.62
C ASP A 46 -5.36 12.41 11.15
N VAL A 47 -6.58 11.92 11.25
CA VAL A 47 -6.90 10.57 11.73
C VAL A 47 -6.14 9.50 10.95
N GLY A 48 -5.99 9.66 9.64
CA GLY A 48 -5.29 8.72 8.78
C GLY A 48 -3.83 8.52 9.21
N ASN A 49 -3.07 9.61 9.38
CA ASN A 49 -1.67 9.53 9.82
C ASN A 49 -1.53 9.11 11.29
N ALA A 50 -2.53 9.38 12.13
CA ALA A 50 -2.52 8.99 13.54
C ALA A 50 -2.70 7.48 13.74
N GLU A 51 -3.58 6.85 12.96
CA GLU A 51 -4.05 5.48 13.21
C GLU A 51 -3.60 4.47 12.14
N PHE A 52 -3.38 4.89 10.90
CA PHE A 52 -3.13 3.99 9.77
C PHE A 52 -1.78 4.26 9.12
N GLY A 53 -0.99 3.22 9.00
CA GLY A 53 0.31 3.28 8.32
C GLY A 53 0.88 1.91 8.08
N GLY A 54 1.89 1.85 7.20
CA GLY A 54 2.68 0.64 6.98
C GLY A 54 3.87 0.58 7.93
N VAL A 55 4.18 -0.60 8.41
CA VAL A 55 5.40 -0.87 9.18
C VAL A 55 6.27 -1.84 8.39
N GLU A 56 7.43 -1.36 7.99
CA GLU A 56 8.47 -2.14 7.34
C GLU A 56 9.66 -2.31 8.29
N ALA A 57 10.25 -3.49 8.35
CA ALA A 57 11.34 -3.79 9.25
C ALA A 57 12.38 -4.72 8.60
N LEU A 58 13.64 -4.54 8.99
CA LEU A 58 14.66 -5.55 8.81
C LEU A 58 14.49 -6.59 9.93
N THR A 59 14.16 -7.82 9.54
CA THR A 59 14.01 -8.93 10.47
C THR A 59 15.31 -9.69 10.59
N ILE A 60 15.79 -9.89 11.81
CA ILE A 60 17.05 -10.56 12.15
C ILE A 60 16.73 -11.75 13.03
N PHE A 61 17.23 -12.91 12.64
CA PHE A 61 17.21 -14.14 13.42
C PHE A 61 18.61 -14.37 13.96
N ASP A 62 18.79 -14.19 15.27
CA ASP A 62 20.06 -14.38 15.98
C ASP A 62 19.89 -15.56 16.94
N ASP A 63 20.43 -16.71 16.54
CA ASP A 63 20.37 -17.97 17.26
C ASP A 63 18.94 -18.37 17.70
N VAL A 64 17.97 -18.20 16.82
CA VAL A 64 16.55 -18.50 17.07
C VAL A 64 16.30 -20.00 17.00
N PHE A 65 15.82 -20.60 18.10
CA PHE A 65 15.37 -21.98 18.10
C PHE A 65 14.00 -22.12 17.46
N VAL A 66 13.88 -23.01 16.47
CA VAL A 66 12.62 -23.34 15.80
C VAL A 66 12.25 -24.79 16.09
N PRO A 67 11.15 -25.08 16.81
CA PRO A 67 10.68 -26.45 17.04
C PRO A 67 10.32 -27.17 15.72
N ASN A 68 10.53 -28.49 15.66
CA ASN A 68 10.29 -29.27 14.45
C ASN A 68 8.85 -29.20 13.93
N ASP A 69 7.87 -29.05 14.80
CA ASP A 69 6.45 -28.91 14.46
C ASP A 69 6.10 -27.58 13.76
N ARG A 70 7.05 -26.64 13.71
CA ARG A 70 6.93 -25.34 13.05
C ARG A 70 7.80 -25.21 11.81
N ILE A 71 8.46 -26.28 11.40
CA ILE A 71 9.32 -26.31 10.22
C ILE A 71 8.53 -26.88 9.04
N PHE A 72 8.53 -26.18 7.93
CA PHE A 72 7.87 -26.59 6.68
C PHE A 72 8.87 -27.07 5.62
N LEU A 73 10.11 -26.59 5.67
CA LEU A 73 11.21 -26.96 4.81
C LEU A 73 12.52 -26.86 5.59
N CYS A 74 13.38 -27.87 5.51
CA CYS A 74 14.69 -27.89 6.16
C CYS A 74 15.71 -28.69 5.36
N GLY A 75 16.21 -28.11 4.26
CA GLY A 75 17.22 -28.71 3.41
C GLY A 75 16.69 -29.41 2.16
N GLU A 76 15.35 -29.52 1.99
CA GLU A 76 14.71 -30.05 0.78
C GLU A 76 14.76 -29.00 -0.36
N HIS A 77 15.97 -28.65 -0.78
CA HIS A 77 16.25 -27.56 -1.73
C HIS A 77 15.58 -27.72 -3.10
N GLU A 78 15.25 -28.95 -3.49
CA GLU A 78 14.53 -29.26 -4.72
C GLU A 78 13.12 -28.67 -4.76
N PHE A 79 12.53 -28.39 -3.62
CA PHE A 79 11.21 -27.77 -3.52
C PHE A 79 11.26 -26.23 -3.34
N ALA A 80 12.45 -25.67 -3.11
CA ALA A 80 12.62 -24.23 -2.86
C ALA A 80 12.09 -23.38 -4.02
N GLY A 81 12.37 -23.78 -5.27
CA GLY A 81 11.86 -23.09 -6.46
C GLY A 81 10.33 -23.06 -6.50
N MET A 82 9.70 -24.21 -6.30
CA MET A 82 8.24 -24.33 -6.28
C MET A 82 7.61 -23.49 -5.13
N LEU A 83 8.24 -23.49 -3.96
CA LEU A 83 7.77 -22.69 -2.81
C LEU A 83 7.78 -21.20 -3.15
N VAL A 84 8.89 -20.71 -3.71
CA VAL A 84 9.05 -19.30 -4.07
C VAL A 84 8.08 -18.89 -5.17
N GLU A 85 7.93 -19.70 -6.22
CA GLU A 85 7.02 -19.46 -7.32
C GLU A 85 5.56 -19.31 -6.82
N ARG A 86 5.09 -20.26 -6.04
CA ARG A 86 3.73 -20.26 -5.49
C ARG A 86 3.50 -19.11 -4.54
N PHE A 87 4.42 -18.89 -3.61
CA PHE A 87 4.36 -17.74 -2.70
C PHE A 87 4.30 -16.43 -3.48
N ALA A 88 5.23 -16.23 -4.42
CA ALA A 88 5.30 -15.01 -5.22
C ALA A 88 4.05 -14.80 -6.07
N GLY A 89 3.48 -15.87 -6.63
CA GLY A 89 2.23 -15.81 -7.39
C GLY A 89 1.08 -15.25 -6.56
N TYR A 90 0.79 -15.86 -5.43
CA TYR A 90 -0.28 -15.40 -4.53
C TYR A 90 -0.02 -14.00 -3.97
N HIS A 91 1.22 -13.70 -3.59
CA HIS A 91 1.60 -12.37 -3.14
C HIS A 91 1.37 -11.31 -4.21
N ARG A 92 1.73 -11.59 -5.47
CA ARG A 92 1.51 -10.67 -6.60
C ARG A 92 0.02 -10.49 -6.91
N GLN A 93 -0.75 -11.57 -6.90
CA GLN A 93 -2.19 -11.53 -7.14
C GLN A 93 -2.94 -10.74 -6.06
N SER A 94 -2.53 -10.84 -4.80
CA SER A 94 -3.19 -10.15 -3.67
C SER A 94 -3.23 -8.62 -3.82
N TYR A 95 -2.29 -8.05 -4.58
CA TYR A 95 -2.29 -6.61 -4.86
C TYR A 95 -3.49 -6.16 -5.70
N GLY A 96 -4.08 -7.04 -6.51
CA GLY A 96 -5.35 -6.79 -7.21
C GLY A 96 -6.55 -6.61 -6.28
N GLY A 97 -6.38 -6.88 -4.99
CA GLY A 97 -7.38 -6.60 -3.94
C GLY A 97 -6.94 -5.45 -3.02
N CYS A 98 -5.82 -5.62 -2.30
CA CYS A 98 -5.43 -4.65 -1.27
C CYS A 98 -5.13 -3.25 -1.84
N LYS A 99 -4.46 -3.15 -2.99
CA LYS A 99 -4.17 -1.83 -3.58
C LYS A 99 -5.40 -1.20 -4.22
N VAL A 100 -6.33 -2.02 -4.73
CA VAL A 100 -7.62 -1.55 -5.24
C VAL A 100 -8.45 -0.92 -4.12
N GLY A 101 -8.57 -1.58 -2.97
CA GLY A 101 -9.33 -1.04 -1.84
C GLY A 101 -8.79 0.30 -1.33
N VAL A 102 -7.45 0.45 -1.26
CA VAL A 102 -6.83 1.74 -0.90
C VAL A 102 -7.02 2.77 -2.02
N GLY A 103 -6.95 2.35 -3.29
CA GLY A 103 -7.23 3.18 -4.45
C GLY A 103 -8.65 3.75 -4.42
N ASP A 104 -9.65 2.95 -4.06
CA ASP A 104 -11.04 3.39 -3.93
C ASP A 104 -11.19 4.51 -2.88
N VAL A 105 -10.51 4.37 -1.73
CA VAL A 105 -10.51 5.41 -0.70
C VAL A 105 -9.90 6.71 -1.24
N LEU A 106 -8.78 6.61 -1.97
CA LEU A 106 -8.11 7.79 -2.53
C LEU A 106 -8.94 8.46 -3.63
N ILE A 107 -9.59 7.69 -4.51
CA ILE A 107 -10.51 8.20 -5.55
C ILE A 107 -11.69 8.91 -4.89
N GLY A 108 -12.30 8.30 -3.88
CA GLY A 108 -13.38 8.90 -3.12
C GLY A 108 -12.95 10.19 -2.44
N ALA A 109 -11.76 10.22 -1.82
CA ALA A 109 -11.21 11.41 -1.20
C ALA A 109 -10.96 12.53 -2.21
N ALA A 110 -10.42 12.21 -3.38
CA ALA A 110 -10.19 13.17 -4.47
C ALA A 110 -11.52 13.75 -4.99
N ALA A 111 -12.56 12.92 -5.15
CA ALA A 111 -13.88 13.37 -5.57
C ALA A 111 -14.50 14.33 -4.54
N VAL A 112 -14.42 14.02 -3.25
CA VAL A 112 -14.89 14.90 -2.16
C VAL A 112 -14.07 16.20 -2.11
N ALA A 113 -12.75 16.13 -2.28
CA ALA A 113 -11.90 17.32 -2.34
C ALA A 113 -12.29 18.23 -3.50
N ALA A 114 -12.57 17.66 -4.67
CA ALA A 114 -13.06 18.42 -5.83
C ALA A 114 -14.40 19.13 -5.54
N ASP A 115 -15.32 18.46 -4.85
CA ASP A 115 -16.60 19.04 -4.44
C ASP A 115 -16.41 20.18 -3.43
N TYR A 116 -15.60 19.97 -2.41
CA TYR A 116 -15.28 20.97 -1.38
C TYR A 116 -14.54 22.19 -1.93
N ASN A 117 -13.79 22.01 -3.01
CA ASN A 117 -13.13 23.08 -3.76
C ASN A 117 -14.07 23.78 -4.76
N GLY A 118 -15.30 23.26 -4.96
CA GLY A 118 -16.24 23.79 -5.96
C GLY A 118 -15.86 23.46 -7.41
N ALA A 119 -14.98 22.50 -7.62
CA ALA A 119 -14.42 22.15 -8.93
C ALA A 119 -14.99 20.84 -9.54
N ALA A 120 -15.87 20.13 -8.85
CA ALA A 120 -16.37 18.80 -9.26
C ALA A 120 -17.05 18.78 -10.64
N LYS A 121 -17.56 19.91 -11.12
CA LYS A 121 -18.23 20.02 -12.42
C LYS A 121 -17.26 20.29 -13.58
N ALA A 122 -16.03 20.66 -13.30
CA ALA A 122 -15.04 20.97 -14.32
C ALA A 122 -14.65 19.71 -15.11
N SER A 123 -14.57 19.82 -16.46
CA SER A 123 -14.29 18.67 -17.32
C SER A 123 -12.96 18.00 -16.98
N HIS A 124 -11.90 18.79 -16.83
CA HIS A 124 -10.56 18.29 -16.51
C HIS A 124 -10.49 17.55 -15.14
N ILE A 125 -11.36 17.88 -14.18
CA ILE A 125 -11.47 17.14 -12.91
C ILE A 125 -12.18 15.79 -13.14
N LYS A 126 -13.26 15.80 -13.92
CA LYS A 126 -13.97 14.57 -14.29
C LYS A 126 -13.07 13.61 -15.06
N ASP A 127 -12.30 14.11 -16.01
CA ASP A 127 -11.36 13.30 -16.80
C ASP A 127 -10.32 12.62 -15.89
N LYS A 128 -9.80 13.34 -14.89
CA LYS A 128 -8.88 12.76 -13.90
C LYS A 128 -9.52 11.66 -13.04
N LEU A 129 -10.73 11.89 -12.56
CA LEU A 129 -11.47 10.88 -11.77
C LEU A 129 -11.79 9.64 -12.62
N ILE A 130 -12.13 9.80 -13.89
CA ILE A 130 -12.34 8.70 -14.83
C ILE A 130 -11.06 7.90 -14.99
N GLU A 131 -9.92 8.57 -15.22
CA GLU A 131 -8.63 7.88 -15.36
C GLU A 131 -8.23 7.15 -14.09
N MET A 132 -8.38 7.76 -12.91
CA MET A 132 -8.12 7.10 -11.63
C MET A 132 -8.95 5.82 -11.49
N THR A 133 -10.25 5.90 -11.80
CA THR A 133 -11.16 4.76 -11.74
C THR A 133 -10.75 3.69 -12.76
N HIS A 134 -10.43 4.07 -14.00
CA HIS A 134 -9.96 3.15 -15.04
C HIS A 134 -8.73 2.35 -14.60
N LEU A 135 -7.73 3.03 -14.04
CA LEU A 135 -6.51 2.38 -13.56
C LEU A 135 -6.80 1.43 -12.39
N ASN A 136 -7.64 1.85 -11.44
CA ASN A 136 -7.98 1.05 -10.27
C ASN A 136 -8.79 -0.20 -10.65
N GLU A 137 -9.82 -0.05 -11.49
CA GLU A 137 -10.62 -1.17 -11.99
C GLU A 137 -9.80 -2.13 -12.86
N THR A 138 -8.80 -1.64 -13.59
CA THR A 138 -7.87 -2.49 -14.33
C THR A 138 -7.08 -3.39 -13.40
N LEU A 139 -6.62 -2.88 -12.24
CA LEU A 139 -5.97 -3.71 -11.22
C LEU A 139 -6.92 -4.78 -10.65
N TYR A 140 -8.15 -4.40 -10.38
CA TYR A 140 -9.18 -5.34 -9.91
C TYR A 140 -9.43 -6.46 -10.92
N CYS A 141 -9.61 -6.10 -12.18
CA CYS A 141 -9.79 -7.08 -13.27
C CYS A 141 -8.59 -8.05 -13.37
N CYS A 142 -7.36 -7.56 -13.21
CA CYS A 142 -6.17 -8.43 -13.19
C CYS A 142 -6.23 -9.43 -12.02
N GLY A 143 -6.61 -8.99 -10.83
CA GLY A 143 -6.76 -9.86 -9.66
C GLY A 143 -7.80 -10.95 -9.84
N ILE A 144 -8.95 -10.60 -10.41
CA ILE A 144 -10.03 -11.57 -10.73
C ILE A 144 -9.57 -12.55 -11.81
N ALA A 145 -8.96 -12.06 -12.89
CA ALA A 145 -8.47 -12.91 -13.97
C ALA A 145 -7.44 -13.94 -13.47
N CYS A 146 -6.51 -13.54 -12.60
CA CYS A 146 -5.56 -14.47 -11.98
C CYS A 146 -6.26 -15.66 -11.29
N SER A 147 -7.36 -15.36 -10.59
CA SER A 147 -8.12 -16.39 -9.88
C SER A 147 -8.96 -17.24 -10.82
N ALA A 148 -9.56 -16.64 -11.85
CA ALA A 148 -10.45 -17.33 -12.79
C ALA A 148 -9.72 -18.32 -13.71
N GLU A 149 -8.53 -17.94 -14.18
CA GLU A 149 -7.69 -18.74 -15.08
C GLU A 149 -6.75 -19.73 -14.36
N GLY A 150 -6.88 -19.83 -13.04
CA GLY A 150 -6.13 -20.80 -12.25
C GLY A 150 -6.56 -22.24 -12.46
N HIS A 151 -5.85 -23.18 -11.87
CA HIS A 151 -6.13 -24.62 -12.02
C HIS A 151 -5.87 -25.41 -10.73
N LYS A 152 -6.42 -26.61 -10.66
CA LYS A 152 -6.15 -27.55 -9.58
C LYS A 152 -4.82 -28.25 -9.78
N THR A 153 -4.08 -28.41 -8.69
CA THR A 153 -2.87 -29.26 -8.65
C THR A 153 -3.24 -30.73 -8.49
N GLU A 154 -2.27 -31.61 -8.64
CA GLU A 154 -2.44 -33.05 -8.36
C GLU A 154 -2.85 -33.33 -6.90
N SER A 155 -2.40 -32.49 -5.96
CA SER A 155 -2.81 -32.57 -4.55
C SER A 155 -4.23 -32.04 -4.26
N GLY A 156 -4.94 -31.56 -5.28
CA GLY A 156 -6.30 -31.01 -5.17
C GLY A 156 -6.37 -29.55 -4.71
N ASN A 157 -5.24 -28.89 -4.43
CA ASN A 157 -5.18 -27.47 -4.15
C ASN A 157 -5.37 -26.67 -5.44
N TYR A 158 -5.76 -25.40 -5.31
CA TYR A 158 -5.92 -24.50 -6.44
C TYR A 158 -4.71 -23.57 -6.56
N ILE A 159 -4.17 -23.43 -7.75
CA ILE A 159 -3.11 -22.46 -8.08
C ILE A 159 -3.69 -21.44 -9.06
N ILE A 160 -3.44 -20.17 -8.78
CA ILE A 160 -3.79 -19.04 -9.64
C ILE A 160 -2.93 -19.05 -10.91
N ASP A 161 -3.36 -18.32 -11.94
CA ASP A 161 -2.53 -18.08 -13.11
C ASP A 161 -1.34 -17.15 -12.77
N LEU A 162 -0.12 -17.69 -12.92
CA LEU A 162 1.11 -17.00 -12.51
C LEU A 162 1.48 -15.87 -13.46
N LEU A 163 1.17 -16.01 -14.77
CA LEU A 163 1.42 -14.95 -15.75
C LEU A 163 0.55 -13.74 -15.46
N LEU A 164 -0.74 -13.95 -15.22
CA LEU A 164 -1.67 -12.88 -14.89
C LEU A 164 -1.34 -12.24 -13.53
N ALA A 165 -0.83 -13.03 -12.56
CA ALA A 165 -0.30 -12.49 -11.31
C ALA A 165 0.88 -11.54 -11.54
N ASN A 166 1.78 -11.87 -12.47
CA ASN A 166 2.88 -10.99 -12.87
C ASN A 166 2.38 -9.72 -13.57
N VAL A 167 1.36 -9.83 -14.44
CA VAL A 167 0.71 -8.66 -15.07
C VAL A 167 0.09 -7.75 -14.00
N CYS A 168 -0.62 -8.33 -13.05
CA CYS A 168 -1.18 -7.58 -11.91
C CYS A 168 -0.07 -6.82 -11.16
N LYS A 169 1.02 -7.50 -10.81
CA LYS A 169 2.15 -6.88 -10.12
C LYS A 169 2.82 -5.78 -10.92
N GLN A 170 3.00 -5.95 -12.23
CA GLN A 170 3.55 -4.89 -13.09
C GLN A 170 2.68 -3.63 -13.10
N ASN A 171 1.38 -3.78 -13.16
CA ASN A 171 0.45 -2.66 -13.11
C ASN A 171 0.50 -1.96 -11.75
N VAL A 172 0.60 -2.71 -10.68
CA VAL A 172 0.72 -2.16 -9.30
C VAL A 172 1.99 -1.30 -9.12
N THR A 173 3.06 -1.55 -9.85
CA THR A 173 4.25 -0.68 -9.79
C THR A 173 4.07 0.66 -10.50
N ARG A 174 2.97 0.87 -11.21
CA ARG A 174 2.71 2.06 -12.04
C ARG A 174 1.43 2.77 -11.66
N PHE A 175 0.31 2.06 -11.62
CA PHE A 175 -1.02 2.66 -11.48
C PHE A 175 -1.23 3.40 -10.15
N PRO A 176 -0.82 2.89 -8.98
CA PRO A 176 -0.92 3.65 -7.74
C PRO A 176 -0.19 4.99 -7.77
N TYR A 177 0.94 5.06 -8.48
CA TYR A 177 1.69 6.32 -8.63
C TYR A 177 0.92 7.34 -9.48
N GLU A 178 0.29 6.89 -10.57
CA GLU A 178 -0.52 7.76 -11.41
C GLU A 178 -1.82 8.18 -10.71
N ILE A 179 -2.48 7.26 -10.02
CA ILE A 179 -3.68 7.56 -9.21
C ILE A 179 -3.35 8.62 -8.16
N VAL A 180 -2.23 8.48 -7.45
CA VAL A 180 -1.76 9.47 -6.46
C VAL A 180 -1.49 10.81 -7.13
N ARG A 181 -0.75 10.84 -8.24
CA ARG A 181 -0.45 12.08 -8.98
C ARG A 181 -1.73 12.83 -9.35
N LEU A 182 -2.74 12.12 -9.82
CA LEU A 182 -4.04 12.72 -10.18
C LEU A 182 -4.80 13.20 -8.94
N ALA A 183 -4.75 12.47 -7.82
CA ALA A 183 -5.35 12.90 -6.57
C ALA A 183 -4.69 14.16 -6.01
N GLU A 184 -3.37 14.26 -6.06
CA GLU A 184 -2.60 15.44 -5.66
C GLU A 184 -2.96 16.66 -6.51
N ASP A 185 -3.09 16.48 -7.83
CA ASP A 185 -3.49 17.54 -8.75
C ASP A 185 -4.93 18.03 -8.48
N ILE A 186 -5.87 17.11 -8.16
CA ILE A 186 -7.25 17.46 -7.77
C ILE A 186 -7.26 18.19 -6.42
N ALA A 187 -6.46 17.73 -5.45
CA ALA A 187 -6.35 18.36 -4.13
C ALA A 187 -5.75 19.77 -4.22
N GLY A 188 -4.84 19.97 -5.18
CA GLY A 188 -4.18 21.25 -5.43
C GLY A 188 -3.09 21.59 -4.42
N GLY A 189 -2.48 22.77 -4.58
CA GLY A 189 -1.36 23.23 -3.76
C GLY A 189 -1.66 23.33 -2.26
N LEU A 190 -2.92 23.44 -1.87
CA LEU A 190 -3.33 23.51 -0.47
C LEU A 190 -3.00 22.23 0.31
N MET A 191 -2.97 21.07 -0.35
CA MET A 191 -2.55 19.83 0.29
C MET A 191 -1.13 19.95 0.90
N VAL A 192 -0.22 20.64 0.19
CA VAL A 192 1.17 20.86 0.62
C VAL A 192 1.29 22.00 1.64
N THR A 193 0.47 23.03 1.51
CA THR A 193 0.58 24.28 2.31
C THR A 193 -0.45 24.35 3.44
N ALA A 194 -1.30 23.34 3.60
CA ALA A 194 -2.28 23.31 4.69
C ALA A 194 -1.58 23.31 6.05
N PRO A 195 -2.00 24.22 6.96
CA PRO A 195 -1.43 24.31 8.29
C PRO A 195 -1.75 23.07 9.13
N SER A 196 -1.08 22.96 10.27
CA SER A 196 -1.31 21.93 11.27
C SER A 196 -2.72 22.07 11.91
N GLU A 197 -3.22 20.99 12.48
CA GLU A 197 -4.42 21.03 13.32
C GLU A 197 -4.26 22.01 14.51
N LYS A 198 -3.04 22.08 15.07
CA LYS A 198 -2.71 22.99 16.17
C LYS A 198 -2.90 24.45 15.77
N ASP A 199 -2.51 24.81 14.56
CA ASP A 199 -2.70 26.16 14.02
C ASP A 199 -4.20 26.50 13.85
N LEU A 200 -5.02 25.54 13.39
CA LEU A 200 -6.46 25.75 13.29
C LEU A 200 -7.12 25.96 14.67
N ARG A 201 -6.57 25.35 15.72
CA ARG A 201 -7.06 25.47 17.10
C ARG A 201 -6.49 26.70 17.85
N ASP A 202 -5.52 27.40 17.26
CA ASP A 202 -4.93 28.59 17.87
C ASP A 202 -5.92 29.78 17.86
N GLU A 203 -6.01 30.47 18.99
CA GLU A 203 -6.98 31.58 19.17
C GLU A 203 -6.72 32.77 18.26
N LYS A 204 -5.46 33.01 17.86
CA LYS A 204 -5.07 34.17 17.05
C LYS A 204 -5.10 33.88 15.56
N ILE A 205 -4.58 32.72 15.14
CA ILE A 205 -4.46 32.40 13.72
C ILE A 205 -5.60 31.51 13.19
N GLY A 206 -6.22 30.72 14.04
CA GLY A 206 -7.35 29.86 13.67
C GLY A 206 -8.48 30.57 12.90
N PRO A 207 -8.94 31.78 13.34
CA PRO A 207 -9.94 32.53 12.59
C PRO A 207 -9.53 32.95 11.18
N TYR A 208 -8.24 33.20 10.94
CA TYR A 208 -7.71 33.47 9.61
C TYR A 208 -7.69 32.20 8.75
N ILE A 209 -7.29 31.08 9.34
CA ILE A 209 -7.33 29.79 8.67
C ILE A 209 -8.76 29.45 8.26
N ASP A 210 -9.72 29.54 9.18
CA ASP A 210 -11.13 29.28 8.87
C ASP A 210 -11.65 30.18 7.73
N LYS A 211 -11.26 31.45 7.75
CA LYS A 211 -11.70 32.43 6.73
C LYS A 211 -11.08 32.16 5.36
N TYR A 212 -9.75 31.94 5.30
CA TYR A 212 -9.02 31.94 4.03
C TYR A 212 -8.81 30.56 3.42
N LEU A 213 -8.92 29.49 4.21
CA LEU A 213 -8.83 28.11 3.70
C LEU A 213 -10.19 27.47 3.48
N ARG A 214 -11.29 28.19 3.71
CA ARG A 214 -12.62 27.70 3.38
C ARG A 214 -12.77 27.53 1.86
N GLY A 215 -13.35 26.40 1.44
CA GLY A 215 -13.72 26.16 0.03
C GLY A 215 -15.11 26.71 -0.26
N VAL A 216 -16.04 25.82 -0.64
CA VAL A 216 -17.44 26.21 -0.84
C VAL A 216 -18.11 26.60 0.50
N ALA A 217 -19.06 27.50 0.44
CA ALA A 217 -19.69 28.07 1.65
C ALA A 217 -20.40 27.03 2.54
N THR A 218 -20.84 25.91 1.96
CA THR A 218 -21.58 24.84 2.63
C THR A 218 -20.70 23.86 3.40
N VAL A 219 -19.37 23.99 3.28
CA VAL A 219 -18.40 23.06 3.90
C VAL A 219 -17.53 23.84 4.88
N THR A 220 -17.31 23.30 6.06
CA THR A 220 -16.40 23.90 7.05
C THR A 220 -14.96 23.75 6.61
N THR A 221 -14.10 24.67 7.01
CA THR A 221 -12.66 24.59 6.80
C THR A 221 -12.08 23.30 7.39
N GLU A 222 -12.55 22.90 8.56
CA GLU A 222 -12.15 21.66 9.21
C GLU A 222 -12.43 20.44 8.34
N ASN A 223 -13.61 20.31 7.75
CA ASN A 223 -13.93 19.19 6.87
C ASN A 223 -13.09 19.21 5.60
N ARG A 224 -12.82 20.38 5.05
CA ARG A 224 -11.91 20.51 3.90
C ARG A 224 -10.49 20.06 4.25
N MET A 225 -9.98 20.46 5.41
CA MET A 225 -8.65 20.03 5.87
C MET A 225 -8.60 18.52 6.12
N LYS A 226 -9.65 17.92 6.72
CA LYS A 226 -9.72 16.46 6.91
C LYS A 226 -9.54 15.69 5.60
N ILE A 227 -10.25 16.10 4.55
CA ILE A 227 -10.17 15.37 3.28
C ILE A 227 -8.80 15.55 2.62
N LEU A 228 -8.19 16.74 2.73
CA LEU A 228 -6.83 16.98 2.23
C LEU A 228 -5.79 16.16 3.01
N ARG A 229 -5.95 16.01 4.33
CA ARG A 229 -5.08 15.16 5.17
C ARG A 229 -5.23 13.68 4.83
N LEU A 230 -6.45 13.23 4.49
CA LEU A 230 -6.64 11.85 4.02
C LEU A 230 -5.91 11.59 2.70
N ILE A 231 -5.99 12.51 1.74
CA ILE A 231 -5.24 12.41 0.48
C ILE A 231 -3.73 12.42 0.78
N GLU A 232 -3.25 13.33 1.62
CA GLU A 232 -1.85 13.39 2.01
C GLU A 232 -1.37 12.10 2.69
N ASN A 233 -2.16 11.53 3.59
CA ASN A 233 -1.82 10.27 4.25
C ASN A 233 -1.57 9.13 3.23
N LEU A 234 -2.44 9.00 2.24
CA LEU A 234 -2.34 7.97 1.20
C LEU A 234 -1.26 8.29 0.15
N ALA A 235 -1.00 9.57 -0.11
CA ALA A 235 -0.06 10.02 -1.12
C ALA A 235 1.39 10.13 -0.61
N LEU A 236 1.58 10.69 0.58
CA LEU A 236 2.89 11.10 1.11
C LEU A 236 3.11 10.66 2.57
N GLY A 237 2.06 10.34 3.30
CA GLY A 237 2.07 10.06 4.72
C GLY A 237 2.37 8.60 5.05
N THR A 238 1.93 8.19 6.24
CA THR A 238 2.22 6.84 6.76
C THR A 238 1.60 5.73 5.93
N ALA A 239 0.42 5.92 5.34
CA ALA A 239 -0.22 4.93 4.49
C ALA A 239 0.40 4.83 3.08
N ALA A 240 1.13 5.87 2.63
CA ALA A 240 1.85 5.82 1.35
C ALA A 240 2.94 4.74 1.32
N VAL A 241 3.49 4.36 2.47
CA VAL A 241 4.44 3.24 2.60
C VAL A 241 3.81 1.97 2.03
N GLY A 242 2.63 1.58 2.52
CA GLY A 242 1.91 0.40 2.03
C GLY A 242 1.32 0.58 0.63
N TYR A 243 0.81 1.75 0.30
CA TYR A 243 0.13 1.94 -0.99
C TYR A 243 1.08 2.09 -2.17
N ARG A 244 2.13 2.90 -2.05
CA ARG A 244 3.05 3.26 -3.14
C ARG A 244 4.38 2.53 -3.06
N THR A 245 5.17 2.80 -2.02
CA THR A 245 6.57 2.38 -1.96
C THR A 245 6.73 0.89 -1.81
N GLU A 246 5.94 0.24 -0.98
CA GLU A 246 5.88 -1.21 -0.86
C GLU A 246 5.42 -1.86 -2.18
N SER A 247 4.59 -1.19 -2.96
CA SER A 247 4.16 -1.68 -4.28
C SER A 247 5.32 -1.91 -5.26
N MET A 248 6.42 -1.20 -5.10
CA MET A 248 7.64 -1.43 -5.88
C MET A 248 8.43 -2.63 -5.38
N HIS A 249 8.27 -3.02 -4.14
CA HIS A 249 8.95 -4.14 -3.51
C HIS A 249 8.56 -5.46 -4.19
N GLY A 250 9.54 -6.32 -4.45
CA GLY A 250 9.29 -7.62 -5.07
C GLY A 250 8.71 -7.55 -6.49
N ALA A 251 8.87 -6.41 -7.18
CA ALA A 251 8.39 -6.26 -8.56
C ALA A 251 9.02 -7.22 -9.56
N GLY A 252 10.20 -7.78 -9.24
CA GLY A 252 10.87 -8.83 -10.01
C GLY A 252 10.83 -8.67 -11.54
N SER A 253 11.74 -9.30 -12.25
CA SER A 253 11.63 -9.37 -13.72
C SER A 253 10.45 -10.27 -14.11
N CYS A 254 9.61 -9.83 -15.06
CA CYS A 254 8.60 -10.68 -15.69
C CYS A 254 9.22 -11.87 -16.46
N LEU A 255 10.54 -11.88 -16.60
CA LEU A 255 11.31 -12.89 -17.38
C LEU A 255 11.74 -14.09 -16.53
N LEU A 256 11.31 -14.22 -15.28
CA LEU A 256 11.66 -15.34 -14.41
C LEU A 256 10.67 -16.52 -14.49
N TYR A 257 9.90 -16.61 -15.60
CA TYR A 257 9.09 -17.80 -15.91
C TYR A 257 9.11 -18.11 -17.38
#